data_eb251ae43290c4c4721da50b64057984
#
_entry.id   eb251ae43290c4c4721da50b64057984
#
_cell.length_a   1.000
_cell.length_b   1.000
_cell.length_c   1.000
_cell.angle_alpha   90.00
_cell.angle_beta   90.00
_cell.angle_gamma   90.00
#
_symmetry.space_group_name_H-M   'P 1'
#
loop_
_entity.id
_entity.type
_entity.pdbx_description
1 polymer ?
#
loop_
_entity_poly.entity_id
_entity_poly.type
_entity_poly.pdbx_seq_one_letter_code
_entity_poly.pdbx_strand_id
1 'polypeptide(L)'
;MVVATFRRYSSSSALCLILASATAACITAEATSSVGDARVTVAEGQPCFAVPAARATNMPPLHLHALTVTQTERADWRSLPPEMWGFTVDPPGLPVDSAGSGGCIRYGVLPRAGRGHGPARPLEAARLYRVEINARPANGDSSTLGYEARFCVKPQAGGVVDVRVVRWDESARRWRDEVCLRD
;
A
#
# COMPACT_ATOMS: atom_id res chain seq x y z
N MET A 1 10.90 -35.52 89.84
CA MET A 1 9.85 -34.80 89.08
C MET A 1 10.42 -33.48 88.67
N VAL A 2 10.94 -33.39 87.41
CA VAL A 2 11.64 -32.21 86.88
C VAL A 2 10.78 -31.70 85.77
N VAL A 3 10.24 -30.50 85.91
CA VAL A 3 9.43 -29.82 84.90
C VAL A 3 10.38 -28.92 84.05
N ALA A 4 10.51 -29.29 82.84
CA ALA A 4 11.31 -28.52 81.84
C ALA A 4 10.41 -27.50 81.12
N THR A 5 10.75 -26.22 81.33
CA THR A 5 10.03 -25.09 80.70
C THR A 5 10.68 -24.81 79.35
N PHE A 6 9.93 -25.05 78.25
CA PHE A 6 10.36 -24.70 76.91
C PHE A 6 10.05 -23.24 76.63
N ARG A 7 11.07 -22.45 76.40
CA ARG A 7 11.03 -21.05 75.96
C ARG A 7 10.93 -21.05 74.41
N ARG A 8 9.85 -20.55 73.86
CA ARG A 8 9.65 -20.34 72.40
C ARG A 8 10.39 -19.08 72.01
N TYR A 9 11.39 -19.22 71.18
CA TYR A 9 11.98 -18.12 70.42
C TYR A 9 11.16 -17.92 69.13
N SER A 10 10.52 -16.75 69.07
CA SER A 10 9.85 -16.26 67.85
C SER A 10 10.87 -15.49 67.01
N SER A 11 11.40 -16.13 66.00
CA SER A 11 12.24 -15.44 65.00
C SER A 11 11.36 -15.06 63.81
N SER A 12 10.94 -13.80 63.80
CA SER A 12 10.27 -13.19 62.64
C SER A 12 11.35 -12.82 61.61
N SER A 13 11.64 -13.73 60.70
CA SER A 13 12.42 -13.43 59.49
C SER A 13 11.48 -12.87 58.43
N ALA A 14 11.44 -11.56 58.36
CA ALA A 14 10.80 -10.86 57.22
C ALA A 14 11.63 -11.07 55.95
N LEU A 15 11.24 -12.04 55.15
CA LEU A 15 11.81 -12.25 53.82
C LEU A 15 11.15 -11.28 52.85
N CYS A 16 11.78 -10.10 52.63
CA CYS A 16 11.41 -9.18 51.57
C CYS A 16 11.73 -9.83 50.19
N LEU A 17 10.76 -10.48 49.59
CA LEU A 17 10.80 -10.89 48.19
C LEU A 17 10.58 -9.64 47.34
N ILE A 18 11.66 -9.06 46.83
CA ILE A 18 11.63 -8.05 45.78
C ILE A 18 11.36 -8.79 44.48
N LEU A 19 10.10 -8.87 44.09
CA LEU A 19 9.71 -9.23 42.72
C LEU A 19 10.08 -8.06 41.79
N ALA A 20 11.24 -8.17 41.17
CA ALA A 20 11.62 -7.33 40.04
C ALA A 20 10.72 -7.73 38.84
N SER A 21 9.60 -7.04 38.69
CA SER A 21 8.75 -7.12 37.51
C SER A 21 9.49 -6.50 36.33
N ALA A 22 10.24 -7.34 35.60
CA ALA A 22 10.76 -6.98 34.28
C ALA A 22 9.58 -6.90 33.33
N THR A 23 8.94 -5.73 33.24
CA THR A 23 8.01 -5.40 32.15
C THR A 23 8.85 -5.31 30.87
N ALA A 24 8.96 -6.44 30.16
CA ALA A 24 9.42 -6.44 28.79
C ALA A 24 8.40 -5.60 27.99
N ALA A 25 8.72 -4.33 27.77
CA ALA A 25 8.01 -3.52 26.80
C ALA A 25 8.24 -4.18 25.44
N CYS A 26 7.28 -5.00 25.00
CA CYS A 26 7.17 -5.38 23.59
C CYS A 26 6.94 -4.08 22.82
N ILE A 27 8.02 -3.50 22.32
CA ILE A 27 7.96 -2.47 21.29
C ILE A 27 7.48 -3.22 20.05
N THR A 28 6.17 -3.28 19.85
CA THR A 28 5.59 -3.64 18.57
C THR A 28 6.02 -2.54 17.62
N ALA A 29 7.03 -2.79 16.81
CA ALA A 29 7.33 -1.95 15.66
C ALA A 29 6.11 -2.08 14.74
N GLU A 30 5.17 -1.14 14.88
CA GLU A 30 4.12 -0.98 13.88
C GLU A 30 4.83 -0.62 12.59
N ALA A 31 4.85 -1.57 11.65
CA ALA A 31 5.25 -1.31 10.29
C ALA A 31 4.18 -0.35 9.71
N THR A 32 4.41 0.94 9.87
CA THR A 32 3.58 1.99 9.25
C THR A 32 3.80 1.90 7.75
N SER A 33 2.91 1.16 7.06
CA SER A 33 2.84 1.24 5.61
C SER A 33 2.32 2.63 5.27
N SER A 34 3.19 3.50 4.77
CA SER A 34 2.75 4.78 4.25
C SER A 34 2.16 4.57 2.86
N VAL A 35 0.92 5.01 2.67
CA VAL A 35 0.29 5.04 1.36
C VAL A 35 0.42 6.45 0.81
N GLY A 36 1.10 6.58 -0.33
CA GLY A 36 1.23 7.84 -1.06
C GLY A 36 0.30 7.91 -2.27
N ASP A 37 0.23 9.08 -2.88
CA ASP A 37 -0.55 9.27 -4.11
C ASP A 37 0.21 8.74 -5.32
N ALA A 38 -0.37 7.84 -6.09
CA ALA A 38 0.12 7.48 -7.41
C ALA A 38 -0.24 8.56 -8.43
N ARG A 39 0.63 8.77 -9.42
CA ARG A 39 0.33 9.65 -10.55
C ARG A 39 -0.32 8.85 -11.68
N VAL A 40 -1.43 9.35 -12.19
CA VAL A 40 -2.11 8.79 -13.36
C VAL A 40 -2.13 9.83 -14.46
N THR A 41 -1.65 9.44 -15.63
CA THR A 41 -1.58 10.27 -16.84
C THR A 41 -2.06 9.46 -18.05
N VAL A 42 -1.99 10.03 -19.24
CA VAL A 42 -2.25 9.31 -20.50
C VAL A 42 -0.96 9.21 -21.28
N ALA A 43 -0.64 8.02 -21.78
CA ALA A 43 0.45 7.78 -22.70
C ALA A 43 -0.03 6.83 -23.81
N GLU A 44 0.19 7.23 -25.06
CA GLU A 44 -0.24 6.48 -26.26
C GLU A 44 -1.73 6.06 -26.19
N GLY A 45 -2.60 6.97 -25.72
CA GLY A 45 -4.03 6.74 -25.61
C GLY A 45 -4.48 5.80 -24.50
N GLN A 46 -3.60 5.39 -23.60
CA GLN A 46 -3.90 4.51 -22.47
C GLN A 46 -3.54 5.19 -21.12
N PRO A 47 -4.24 4.82 -20.03
CA PRO A 47 -3.81 5.22 -18.70
C PRO A 47 -2.38 4.78 -18.41
N CYS A 48 -1.60 5.66 -17.79
CA CYS A 48 -0.21 5.41 -17.44
C CYS A 48 0.05 5.78 -15.99
N PHE A 49 0.61 4.84 -15.24
CA PHE A 49 0.76 4.90 -13.80
C PHE A 49 2.21 5.08 -13.40
N ALA A 50 2.45 6.01 -12.47
CA ALA A 50 3.79 6.25 -11.97
C ALA A 50 3.79 6.50 -10.47
N VAL A 51 4.88 6.14 -9.84
CA VAL A 51 5.23 6.63 -8.50
C VAL A 51 5.74 8.05 -8.66
N PRO A 52 5.26 9.03 -7.88
CA PRO A 52 5.80 10.38 -7.91
C PRO A 52 7.30 10.34 -7.62
N ALA A 53 8.09 11.10 -8.36
CA ALA A 53 9.51 11.21 -8.08
C ALA A 53 9.70 11.62 -6.62
N ALA A 54 10.49 10.83 -5.89
CA ALA A 54 10.74 11.08 -4.47
C ALA A 54 11.27 12.51 -4.29
N ARG A 55 10.50 13.36 -3.63
CA ARG A 55 10.91 14.74 -3.33
C ARG A 55 12.03 14.82 -2.29
N ALA A 56 12.33 13.71 -1.63
CA ALA A 56 13.38 13.66 -0.62
C ALA A 56 14.69 13.19 -1.26
N THR A 57 15.66 14.06 -1.34
CA THR A 57 17.04 13.80 -1.85
C THR A 57 17.76 12.65 -1.12
N ASN A 58 17.20 12.16 -0.02
CA ASN A 58 17.78 11.12 0.83
C ASN A 58 17.01 9.80 0.83
N MET A 59 15.95 9.65 0.02
CA MET A 59 15.27 8.36 -0.08
C MET A 59 16.07 7.42 -1.00
N PRO A 60 16.27 6.16 -0.58
CA PRO A 60 16.88 5.16 -1.45
C PRO A 60 16.01 4.94 -2.71
N PRO A 61 16.62 4.52 -3.83
CA PRO A 61 15.87 4.14 -5.01
C PRO A 61 14.76 3.15 -4.67
N LEU A 62 13.60 3.31 -5.30
CA LEU A 62 12.47 2.41 -5.11
C LEU A 62 12.45 1.34 -6.19
N HIS A 63 12.15 0.11 -5.79
CA HIS A 63 11.90 -1.00 -6.67
C HIS A 63 10.41 -1.36 -6.64
N LEU A 64 9.82 -1.43 -7.81
CA LEU A 64 8.46 -1.89 -8.04
C LEU A 64 8.37 -3.40 -7.86
N HIS A 65 7.40 -3.87 -7.10
CA HIS A 65 7.12 -5.28 -6.88
C HIS A 65 5.77 -5.74 -7.42
N ALA A 66 4.80 -4.85 -7.43
CA ALA A 66 3.48 -5.15 -7.99
C ALA A 66 2.76 -3.88 -8.43
N LEU A 67 1.86 -4.03 -9.38
CA LEU A 67 0.86 -3.05 -9.75
C LEU A 67 -0.46 -3.78 -9.98
N THR A 68 -1.54 -3.26 -9.41
CA THR A 68 -2.88 -3.81 -9.60
C THR A 68 -3.87 -2.69 -9.91
N VAL A 69 -4.71 -2.89 -10.89
CA VAL A 69 -5.84 -2.03 -11.22
C VAL A 69 -7.11 -2.80 -10.94
N THR A 70 -7.97 -2.25 -10.09
CA THR A 70 -9.27 -2.83 -9.73
C THR A 70 -10.40 -1.87 -10.11
N GLN A 71 -11.56 -2.41 -10.42
CA GLN A 71 -12.77 -1.60 -10.59
C GLN A 71 -13.37 -1.38 -9.21
N THR A 72 -13.49 -0.11 -8.82
CA THR A 72 -14.10 0.26 -7.54
C THR A 72 -15.60 0.44 -7.77
N GLU A 73 -16.34 -0.64 -7.80
CA GLU A 73 -17.79 -0.53 -7.64
C GLU A 73 -18.08 -0.23 -6.16
N ARG A 74 -19.29 0.27 -5.86
CA ARG A 74 -19.82 0.19 -4.50
C ARG A 74 -19.91 -1.28 -4.13
N ALA A 75 -18.76 -1.87 -3.86
CA ALA A 75 -18.64 -3.27 -3.57
C ALA A 75 -19.50 -3.54 -2.33
N ASP A 76 -20.44 -4.43 -2.45
CA ASP A 76 -20.86 -5.19 -1.30
C ASP A 76 -19.58 -5.66 -0.61
N TRP A 77 -19.39 -5.30 0.67
CA TRP A 77 -18.20 -5.64 1.48
C TRP A 77 -17.87 -7.15 1.45
N ARG A 78 -18.73 -7.97 0.87
CA ARG A 78 -18.61 -9.43 0.73
C ARG A 78 -17.85 -9.87 -0.52
N SER A 79 -17.64 -8.99 -1.49
CA SER A 79 -16.94 -9.31 -2.72
C SER A 79 -15.69 -8.45 -2.89
N LEU A 80 -14.58 -9.10 -3.27
CA LEU A 80 -13.39 -8.36 -3.68
C LEU A 80 -13.67 -7.61 -4.98
N PRO A 81 -13.19 -6.36 -5.12
CA PRO A 81 -13.31 -5.62 -6.37
C PRO A 81 -12.68 -6.42 -7.51
N PRO A 82 -13.33 -6.49 -8.70
CA PRO A 82 -12.77 -7.21 -9.81
C PRO A 82 -11.45 -6.59 -10.26
N GLU A 83 -10.42 -7.43 -10.39
CA GLU A 83 -9.16 -7.03 -10.97
C GLU A 83 -9.33 -6.83 -12.47
N MET A 84 -8.93 -5.65 -12.95
CA MET A 84 -8.96 -5.29 -14.36
C MET A 84 -7.67 -5.63 -15.07
N TRP A 85 -6.56 -5.47 -14.34
CA TRP A 85 -5.21 -5.77 -14.79
C TRP A 85 -4.23 -5.68 -13.62
N GLY A 86 -3.19 -6.51 -13.68
CA GLY A 86 -2.14 -6.46 -12.68
C GLY A 86 -0.95 -7.34 -13.05
N PHE A 87 0.14 -7.13 -12.34
CA PHE A 87 1.34 -7.95 -12.45
C PHE A 87 2.15 -7.88 -11.16
N THR A 88 3.02 -8.85 -11.01
CA THR A 88 4.07 -8.89 -9.98
C THR A 88 5.44 -8.92 -10.63
N VAL A 89 6.46 -8.49 -9.90
CA VAL A 89 7.87 -8.56 -10.29
C VAL A 89 8.63 -9.30 -9.21
N ASP A 90 9.44 -10.28 -9.61
CA ASP A 90 10.26 -11.03 -8.67
C ASP A 90 11.32 -10.15 -7.99
N PRO A 91 11.74 -10.53 -6.78
CA PRO A 91 12.87 -9.86 -6.14
C PRO A 91 14.13 -9.86 -7.04
N PRO A 92 14.88 -8.78 -7.05
CA PRO A 92 14.80 -7.60 -6.20
C PRO A 92 13.77 -6.55 -6.61
N GLY A 93 12.91 -6.82 -7.59
CA GLY A 93 11.98 -5.86 -8.16
C GLY A 93 12.58 -5.09 -9.35
N LEU A 94 11.81 -4.18 -9.92
CA LEU A 94 12.20 -3.35 -11.06
C LEU A 94 12.42 -1.91 -10.59
N PRO A 95 13.55 -1.25 -10.86
CA PRO A 95 13.72 0.16 -10.53
C PRO A 95 12.55 0.99 -11.09
N VAL A 96 11.94 1.79 -10.24
CA VAL A 96 10.73 2.56 -10.60
C VAL A 96 10.96 3.45 -11.82
N ASP A 97 12.15 4.05 -11.93
CA ASP A 97 12.52 4.90 -13.06
C ASP A 97 12.64 4.12 -14.39
N SER A 98 12.81 2.79 -14.31
CA SER A 98 12.94 1.89 -15.46
C SER A 98 11.67 1.11 -15.75
N ALA A 99 10.62 1.28 -14.95
CA ALA A 99 9.43 0.44 -15.00
C ALA A 99 8.57 0.64 -16.26
N GLY A 100 8.80 1.72 -17.03
CA GLY A 100 8.08 1.98 -18.26
C GLY A 100 8.71 3.09 -19.11
N SER A 101 8.31 3.17 -20.37
CA SER A 101 8.71 4.26 -21.25
C SER A 101 8.15 5.59 -20.74
N GLY A 102 9.01 6.61 -20.61
CA GLY A 102 8.60 7.94 -20.14
C GLY A 102 8.31 8.00 -18.63
N GLY A 103 8.82 7.04 -17.83
CA GLY A 103 8.68 7.04 -16.36
C GLY A 103 7.30 6.68 -15.85
N CYS A 104 6.47 5.98 -16.64
CA CYS A 104 5.19 5.43 -16.20
C CYS A 104 4.88 4.08 -16.88
N ILE A 105 4.06 3.28 -16.24
CA ILE A 105 3.63 1.95 -16.68
C ILE A 105 2.27 2.09 -17.35
N ARG A 106 2.19 1.78 -18.64
CA ARG A 106 0.92 1.84 -19.39
C ARG A 106 0.01 0.69 -19.03
N TYR A 107 -1.27 0.98 -18.92
CA TYR A 107 -2.29 -0.04 -18.73
C TYR A 107 -2.22 -1.11 -19.83
N GLY A 108 -2.25 -2.38 -19.43
CA GLY A 108 -2.19 -3.51 -20.35
C GLY A 108 -0.80 -3.84 -20.91
N VAL A 109 0.23 -3.06 -20.59
CA VAL A 109 1.60 -3.30 -21.05
C VAL A 109 2.48 -3.81 -19.93
N LEU A 110 2.85 -5.08 -19.99
CA LEU A 110 3.74 -5.69 -18.98
C LEU A 110 5.15 -5.13 -19.11
N PRO A 111 5.79 -4.72 -18.01
CA PRO A 111 7.20 -4.44 -17.99
C PRO A 111 8.00 -5.74 -18.25
N ARG A 112 9.24 -5.60 -18.74
CA ARG A 112 10.08 -6.75 -19.19
C ARG A 112 10.25 -7.84 -18.12
N ALA A 113 10.27 -7.48 -16.85
CA ALA A 113 10.40 -8.42 -15.71
C ALA A 113 9.07 -8.74 -15.06
N GLY A 114 7.95 -8.27 -15.58
CA GLY A 114 6.64 -8.45 -14.98
C GLY A 114 6.00 -9.79 -15.34
N ARG A 115 5.37 -10.42 -14.35
CA ARG A 115 4.47 -11.56 -14.53
C ARG A 115 3.03 -11.08 -14.40
N GLY A 116 2.29 -11.06 -15.50
CA GLY A 116 0.88 -10.65 -15.52
C GLY A 116 -0.02 -11.67 -14.84
N HIS A 117 -1.05 -11.17 -14.18
CA HIS A 117 -2.10 -12.00 -13.59
C HIS A 117 -3.13 -12.47 -14.63
N GLY A 118 -3.13 -11.85 -15.80
CA GLY A 118 -4.00 -12.15 -16.93
C GLY A 118 -4.01 -11.02 -17.95
N PRO A 119 -4.79 -11.15 -19.03
CA PRO A 119 -4.95 -10.09 -20.01
C PRO A 119 -5.67 -8.89 -19.40
N ALA A 120 -5.28 -7.69 -19.83
CA ALA A 120 -5.97 -6.47 -19.42
C ALA A 120 -7.41 -6.47 -19.94
N ARG A 121 -8.36 -6.18 -19.04
CA ARG A 121 -9.79 -6.04 -19.39
C ARG A 121 -10.05 -4.63 -19.90
N PRO A 122 -10.98 -4.42 -20.82
CA PRO A 122 -11.35 -3.07 -21.27
C PRO A 122 -11.80 -2.21 -20.10
N LEU A 123 -11.32 -0.97 -20.05
CA LEU A 123 -11.83 0.03 -19.11
C LEU A 123 -13.06 0.70 -19.70
N GLU A 124 -14.15 0.70 -18.95
CA GLU A 124 -15.42 1.29 -19.34
C GLU A 124 -15.51 2.75 -18.91
N ALA A 125 -16.19 3.56 -19.71
CA ALA A 125 -16.47 4.94 -19.36
C ALA A 125 -17.34 5.04 -18.10
N ALA A 126 -17.19 6.14 -17.35
CA ALA A 126 -17.97 6.43 -16.16
C ALA A 126 -17.83 5.38 -15.02
N ARG A 127 -16.89 4.47 -15.13
CA ARG A 127 -16.52 3.55 -14.06
C ARG A 127 -15.35 4.09 -13.26
N LEU A 128 -15.39 3.83 -11.98
CA LEU A 128 -14.31 4.19 -11.05
C LEU A 128 -13.33 3.05 -10.94
N TYR A 129 -12.06 3.35 -11.12
CA TYR A 129 -10.95 2.42 -10.97
C TYR A 129 -9.99 2.90 -9.88
N ARG A 130 -9.28 1.94 -9.32
CA ARG A 130 -8.21 2.16 -8.35
C ARG A 130 -6.94 1.48 -8.85
N VAL A 131 -5.85 2.21 -8.88
CA VAL A 131 -4.52 1.64 -9.07
C VAL A 131 -3.80 1.59 -7.75
N GLU A 132 -3.17 0.46 -7.47
CA GLU A 132 -2.28 0.25 -6.33
C GLU A 132 -0.90 -0.16 -6.86
N ILE A 133 0.13 0.54 -6.41
CA ILE A 133 1.52 0.27 -6.75
C ILE A 133 2.25 -0.09 -5.47
N ASN A 134 2.84 -1.27 -5.43
CA ASN A 134 3.67 -1.73 -4.33
C ASN A 134 5.14 -1.53 -4.70
N ALA A 135 5.85 -0.73 -3.93
CA ALA A 135 7.27 -0.49 -4.10
C ALA A 135 8.02 -0.68 -2.77
N ARG A 136 9.32 -0.93 -2.85
CA ARG A 136 10.20 -1.09 -1.69
C ARG A 136 11.52 -0.38 -1.93
N PRO A 137 12.15 0.12 -0.87
CA PRO A 137 13.50 0.65 -0.96
C PRO A 137 14.51 -0.41 -1.41
N ALA A 138 15.42 -0.04 -2.29
CA ALA A 138 16.44 -0.94 -2.83
C ALA A 138 17.48 -1.40 -1.80
N ASN A 139 17.59 -0.70 -0.66
CA ASN A 139 18.54 -1.00 0.41
C ASN A 139 18.14 -2.19 1.29
N GLY A 140 17.04 -2.89 0.95
CA GLY A 140 16.56 -4.06 1.71
C GLY A 140 15.75 -3.72 2.95
N ASP A 141 15.42 -2.44 3.18
CA ASP A 141 14.45 -2.06 4.20
C ASP A 141 13.11 -2.77 3.89
N SER A 142 12.54 -3.42 4.89
CA SER A 142 11.28 -4.16 4.76
C SER A 142 10.05 -3.25 4.67
N SER A 143 10.23 -1.94 4.81
CA SER A 143 9.13 -1.00 4.69
C SER A 143 8.54 -1.09 3.27
N THR A 144 7.23 -1.32 3.21
CA THR A 144 6.50 -1.30 1.94
C THR A 144 5.89 0.08 1.76
N LEU A 145 6.21 0.72 0.65
CA LEU A 145 5.57 1.95 0.25
C LEU A 145 4.47 1.61 -0.75
N GLY A 146 3.23 1.82 -0.33
CA GLY A 146 2.07 1.75 -1.22
C GLY A 146 1.83 3.10 -1.87
N TYR A 147 1.46 3.08 -3.15
CA TYR A 147 0.95 4.27 -3.84
C TYR A 147 -0.40 3.94 -4.43
N GLU A 148 -1.37 4.82 -4.24
CA GLU A 148 -2.74 4.62 -4.70
C GLU A 148 -3.22 5.83 -5.49
N ALA A 149 -4.03 5.60 -6.50
CA ALA A 149 -4.86 6.63 -7.11
C ALA A 149 -6.20 6.05 -7.52
N ARG A 150 -7.23 6.89 -7.48
CA ARG A 150 -8.53 6.60 -8.08
C ARG A 150 -8.69 7.41 -9.35
N PHE A 151 -9.24 6.79 -10.37
CA PHE A 151 -9.42 7.43 -11.67
C PHE A 151 -10.60 6.84 -12.42
N CYS A 152 -11.04 7.55 -13.42
CA CYS A 152 -11.95 7.04 -14.45
C CYS A 152 -11.45 7.44 -15.83
N VAL A 153 -11.99 6.76 -16.85
CA VAL A 153 -11.65 7.02 -18.23
C VAL A 153 -12.86 7.63 -18.96
N LYS A 154 -12.58 8.55 -19.87
CA LYS A 154 -13.54 9.06 -20.84
C LYS A 154 -13.07 8.71 -22.24
N PRO A 155 -13.88 8.03 -23.05
CA PRO A 155 -13.56 7.80 -24.44
C PRO A 155 -13.48 9.14 -25.18
N GLN A 156 -12.47 9.27 -26.02
CA GLN A 156 -12.35 10.39 -26.96
C GLN A 156 -12.44 9.85 -28.40
N ALA A 157 -12.70 10.74 -29.33
CA ALA A 157 -12.67 10.41 -30.75
C ALA A 157 -11.30 9.81 -31.12
N GLY A 158 -11.31 8.73 -31.91
CA GLY A 158 -10.06 8.05 -32.33
C GLY A 158 -9.55 6.98 -31.39
N GLY A 159 -10.34 6.55 -30.37
CA GLY A 159 -9.94 5.46 -29.44
C GLY A 159 -8.96 5.88 -28.35
N VAL A 160 -8.63 7.15 -28.27
CA VAL A 160 -7.84 7.74 -27.17
C VAL A 160 -8.73 7.83 -25.94
N VAL A 161 -8.18 7.59 -24.77
CA VAL A 161 -8.89 7.84 -23.50
C VAL A 161 -8.36 9.11 -22.83
N ASP A 162 -9.25 9.89 -22.29
CA ASP A 162 -8.92 10.90 -21.29
C ASP A 162 -9.01 10.27 -19.90
N VAL A 163 -8.11 10.64 -19.01
CA VAL A 163 -8.09 10.12 -17.64
C VAL A 163 -8.39 11.25 -16.66
N ARG A 164 -9.38 11.03 -15.82
CA ARG A 164 -9.71 11.91 -14.72
C ARG A 164 -9.33 11.30 -13.40
N VAL A 165 -8.43 11.97 -12.68
CA VAL A 165 -8.02 11.55 -11.35
C VAL A 165 -9.04 12.02 -10.33
N VAL A 166 -9.55 11.08 -9.53
CA VAL A 166 -10.47 11.35 -8.44
C VAL A 166 -9.66 11.69 -7.20
N ARG A 167 -9.94 12.83 -6.58
CA ARG A 167 -9.23 13.29 -5.39
C ARG A 167 -10.06 13.10 -4.14
N TRP A 168 -9.37 12.85 -3.05
CA TRP A 168 -9.98 12.88 -1.73
C TRP A 168 -10.31 14.32 -1.34
N ASP A 169 -11.51 14.54 -0.81
CA ASP A 169 -11.96 15.82 -0.25
C ASP A 169 -11.88 15.73 1.28
N GLU A 170 -10.86 16.36 1.85
CA GLU A 170 -10.65 16.37 3.30
C GLU A 170 -11.82 16.99 4.06
N SER A 171 -12.42 18.03 3.51
CA SER A 171 -13.53 18.75 4.14
C SER A 171 -14.82 17.94 4.16
N ALA A 172 -15.09 17.24 3.07
CA ALA A 172 -16.26 16.39 2.93
C ALA A 172 -16.01 14.94 3.39
N ARG A 173 -14.75 14.57 3.70
CA ARG A 173 -14.30 13.22 4.06
C ARG A 173 -14.81 12.16 3.07
N ARG A 174 -14.70 12.44 1.77
CA ARG A 174 -15.13 11.55 0.70
C ARG A 174 -14.30 11.74 -0.57
N TRP A 175 -14.33 10.74 -1.42
CA TRP A 175 -13.79 10.85 -2.76
C TRP A 175 -14.73 11.67 -3.66
N ARG A 176 -14.15 12.53 -4.52
CA ARG A 176 -14.89 13.34 -5.51
C ARG A 176 -15.16 12.52 -6.78
N ASP A 177 -15.88 11.42 -6.64
CA ASP A 177 -16.19 10.49 -7.73
C ASP A 177 -17.18 11.06 -8.76
N GLU A 178 -17.88 12.16 -8.43
CA GLU A 178 -18.74 12.87 -9.35
C GLU A 178 -18.02 13.39 -10.61
N VAL A 179 -16.70 13.55 -10.57
CA VAL A 179 -15.92 13.94 -11.76
C VAL A 179 -15.97 12.89 -12.87
N CYS A 180 -16.27 11.62 -12.54
CA CYS A 180 -16.42 10.52 -13.46
C CYS A 180 -17.78 10.51 -14.17
N LEU A 181 -18.78 11.16 -13.57
CA LEU A 181 -20.16 11.18 -14.05
C LEU A 181 -20.51 12.43 -14.89
N ARG A 182 -19.62 13.43 -14.86
CA ARG A 182 -19.82 14.67 -15.63
C ARG A 182 -19.22 14.52 -17.02
N ASP A 183 -20.04 14.77 -18.02
CA ASP A 183 -19.65 14.92 -19.43
C ASP A 183 -18.82 16.18 -19.66
#